data_2ce4c322c74979827c7f6ab92b373994
#
_entry.id   2ce4c322c74979827c7f6ab92b373994
#
_cell.length_a   1.000
_cell.length_b   1.000
_cell.length_c   1.000
_cell.angle_alpha   90.00
_cell.angle_beta   90.00
_cell.angle_gamma   90.00
#
_symmetry.space_group_name_H-M   'P 1'
#
loop_
_entity.id
_entity.type
_entity.pdbx_description
1 polymer ?
#
loop_
_entity_poly.entity_id
_entity_poly.type
_entity_poly.pdbx_seq_one_letter_code
_entity_poly.pdbx_strand_id
1 'polypeptide(L)'
;KNKLWGAQTQRSFENFIIGSEKIPSELIVALGQQKKAAAEANMELGVIDKKLGSLISKACDDIINLKLIEEFPLSVWQTGSGTQTNMNANEVISNHIIKKLKGRIGSKKPIHPNDHVNLSQSSNDTFPTIMHVAINELSIKKLIPNLKNLIKEFQKKKKVFQKIIKIGRTHTQDATPITLGDEFSAFYTQLQSCLSRIEISQSELKYLAQGGTAVGSGINAPNKFDKVFCKYLNKLTKDNYKPSQNKFEALSSHDSLVNFSNSLKTLSISLLKIINDLRFLASGPRSGLGELIIPANEPGSSIMPGKVNPTQIEALSMVCVQVIGNSTTVDLAGSNGHFQLNTYKPVIAFNIIQSVNLLSDGIKSFNNNCLKGLKANKEIINNHLNNSLMLVTALNK
;
A
#
# COMPACT_ATOMS: atom_id res chain seq x y z
N LYS A 1 11.87 30.09 -13.36
CA LYS A 1 12.41 31.06 -12.36
C LYS A 1 11.55 31.12 -11.04
N ASN A 2 10.32 30.58 -11.03
CA ASN A 2 9.40 30.72 -9.90
C ASN A 2 9.21 29.44 -9.07
N LYS A 3 9.92 28.34 -9.41
CA LYS A 3 9.81 27.06 -8.72
C LYS A 3 10.70 27.03 -7.47
N LEU A 4 10.28 26.25 -6.48
CA LEU A 4 11.04 26.04 -5.24
C LEU A 4 12.12 24.97 -5.38
N TRP A 5 12.00 24.06 -6.36
CA TRP A 5 13.10 23.13 -6.62
C TRP A 5 14.30 23.86 -7.25
N GLY A 6 15.48 23.27 -7.08
CA GLY A 6 16.74 23.84 -7.56
C GLY A 6 17.32 23.11 -8.78
N ALA A 7 18.61 23.33 -8.99
CA ALA A 7 19.31 22.85 -10.18
C ALA A 7 19.44 21.32 -10.24
N GLN A 8 19.54 20.63 -9.11
CA GLN A 8 19.65 19.16 -9.11
C GLN A 8 18.34 18.50 -9.53
N THR A 9 17.22 19.01 -9.01
CA THR A 9 15.89 18.54 -9.42
C THR A 9 15.62 18.87 -10.88
N GLN A 10 16.00 20.07 -11.35
CA GLN A 10 15.81 20.46 -12.74
C GLN A 10 16.57 19.55 -13.70
N ARG A 11 17.83 19.22 -13.42
CA ARG A 11 18.61 18.26 -14.21
C ARG A 11 17.97 16.89 -14.26
N SER A 12 17.47 16.39 -13.12
CA SER A 12 16.77 15.12 -13.06
C SER A 12 15.48 15.14 -13.91
N PHE A 13 14.71 16.22 -13.81
CA PHE A 13 13.50 16.41 -14.58
C PHE A 13 13.76 16.40 -16.10
N GLU A 14 14.89 16.98 -16.53
CA GLU A 14 15.30 17.03 -17.94
C GLU A 14 15.92 15.72 -18.43
N ASN A 15 16.66 15.01 -17.56
CA ASN A 15 17.38 13.79 -17.95
C ASN A 15 16.52 12.53 -17.95
N PHE A 16 15.44 12.47 -17.14
CA PHE A 16 14.62 11.30 -16.98
C PHE A 16 13.19 11.52 -17.49
N ILE A 17 13.06 11.80 -18.77
CA ILE A 17 11.76 11.91 -19.48
C ILE A 17 11.34 10.49 -19.87
N ILE A 18 10.90 9.70 -18.86
CA ILE A 18 10.55 8.29 -19.01
C ILE A 18 9.17 8.08 -18.35
N GLY A 19 8.22 7.57 -19.13
CA GLY A 19 6.87 7.28 -18.65
C GLY A 19 6.12 8.51 -18.12
N SER A 20 4.98 8.27 -17.53
CA SER A 20 4.13 9.29 -16.90
C SER A 20 4.10 9.19 -15.38
N GLU A 21 4.62 8.10 -14.84
CA GLU A 21 4.56 7.75 -13.43
C GLU A 21 5.44 8.70 -12.61
N LYS A 22 4.82 9.40 -11.67
CA LYS A 22 5.50 10.29 -10.73
C LYS A 22 5.66 9.62 -9.37
N ILE A 23 6.59 10.16 -8.58
CA ILE A 23 6.75 9.75 -7.18
C ILE A 23 5.40 9.93 -6.46
N PRO A 24 4.87 8.86 -5.83
CA PRO A 24 3.58 8.91 -5.12
C PRO A 24 3.55 9.97 -4.02
N SER A 25 2.39 10.62 -3.84
CA SER A 25 2.19 11.62 -2.80
C SER A 25 2.45 11.08 -1.40
N GLU A 26 2.17 9.81 -1.16
CA GLU A 26 2.44 9.12 0.11
C GLU A 26 3.94 9.09 0.45
N LEU A 27 4.80 8.89 -0.55
CA LEU A 27 6.26 9.00 -0.35
C LEU A 27 6.70 10.44 -0.06
N ILE A 28 6.06 11.43 -0.69
CA ILE A 28 6.36 12.85 -0.45
C ILE A 28 5.94 13.24 0.98
N VAL A 29 4.78 12.78 1.44
CA VAL A 29 4.35 12.97 2.84
C VAL A 29 5.35 12.35 3.82
N ALA A 30 5.72 11.08 3.59
CA ALA A 30 6.72 10.39 4.42
C ALA A 30 8.09 11.07 4.40
N LEU A 31 8.48 11.66 3.25
CA LEU A 31 9.71 12.44 3.14
C LEU A 31 9.65 13.73 3.97
N GLY A 32 8.50 14.43 3.98
CA GLY A 32 8.27 15.57 4.86
C GLY A 32 8.36 15.16 6.35
N GLN A 33 7.77 14.05 6.73
CA GLN A 33 7.84 13.50 8.10
C GLN A 33 9.27 13.12 8.48
N GLN A 34 10.00 12.48 7.59
CA GLN A 34 11.40 12.09 7.77
C GLN A 34 12.29 13.34 7.97
N LYS A 35 12.17 14.36 7.11
CA LYS A 35 12.94 15.60 7.22
C LYS A 35 12.63 16.37 8.52
N LYS A 36 11.36 16.39 8.92
CA LYS A 36 10.94 16.98 10.19
C LYS A 36 11.57 16.26 11.37
N ALA A 37 11.44 14.93 11.43
CA ALA A 37 12.02 14.13 12.50
C ALA A 37 13.56 14.25 12.57
N ALA A 38 14.23 14.32 11.42
CA ALA A 38 15.68 14.52 11.34
C ALA A 38 16.11 15.91 11.86
N ALA A 39 15.38 16.98 11.52
CA ALA A 39 15.64 18.32 12.03
C ALA A 39 15.47 18.40 13.55
N GLU A 40 14.40 17.81 14.09
CA GLU A 40 14.16 17.73 15.54
C GLU A 40 15.26 16.93 16.26
N ALA A 41 15.68 15.80 15.68
CA ALA A 41 16.78 14.99 16.21
C ALA A 41 18.10 15.75 16.20
N ASN A 42 18.43 16.45 15.13
CA ASN A 42 19.64 17.26 15.03
C ASN A 42 19.64 18.42 16.02
N MET A 43 18.49 19.03 16.31
CA MET A 43 18.36 20.06 17.36
C MET A 43 18.58 19.48 18.76
N GLU A 44 17.99 18.32 19.08
CA GLU A 44 18.17 17.66 20.39
C GLU A 44 19.62 17.24 20.61
N LEU A 45 20.30 16.79 19.55
CA LEU A 45 21.72 16.37 19.61
C LEU A 45 22.71 17.53 19.48
N GLY A 46 22.25 18.78 19.34
CA GLY A 46 23.08 19.97 19.33
C GLY A 46 23.92 20.16 18.05
N VAL A 47 23.62 19.45 16.96
CA VAL A 47 24.39 19.54 15.69
C VAL A 47 23.86 20.57 14.71
N ILE A 48 22.67 21.12 14.97
CA ILE A 48 22.10 22.26 14.22
C ILE A 48 21.59 23.31 15.20
N ASP A 49 21.72 24.57 14.83
CA ASP A 49 21.13 25.68 15.58
C ASP A 49 19.60 25.53 15.69
N LYS A 50 19.05 25.77 16.88
CA LYS A 50 17.61 25.59 17.17
C LYS A 50 16.71 26.44 16.27
N LYS A 51 17.16 27.67 15.91
CA LYS A 51 16.39 28.55 15.03
C LYS A 51 16.33 27.99 13.61
N LEU A 52 17.47 27.50 13.09
CA LEU A 52 17.54 26.89 11.76
C LEU A 52 16.76 25.58 11.72
N GLY A 53 16.93 24.71 12.69
CA GLY A 53 16.17 23.45 12.79
C GLY A 53 14.65 23.66 12.88
N SER A 54 14.20 24.66 13.66
CA SER A 54 12.79 25.00 13.75
C SER A 54 12.20 25.53 12.44
N LEU A 55 12.99 26.26 11.65
CA LEU A 55 12.55 26.70 10.30
C LEU A 55 12.38 25.50 9.38
N ILE A 56 13.30 24.54 9.41
CA ILE A 56 13.20 23.29 8.61
C ILE A 56 11.96 22.49 9.05
N SER A 57 11.80 22.27 10.36
CA SER A 57 10.66 21.54 10.93
C SER A 57 9.31 22.12 10.48
N LYS A 58 9.16 23.48 10.55
CA LYS A 58 7.94 24.17 10.10
C LYS A 58 7.71 24.10 8.58
N ALA A 59 8.77 24.13 7.77
CA ALA A 59 8.66 24.02 6.34
C ALA A 59 8.19 22.60 5.92
N CYS A 60 8.60 21.58 6.66
CA CYS A 60 8.15 20.20 6.45
C CYS A 60 6.65 20.02 6.66
N ASP A 61 6.00 20.80 7.53
CA ASP A 61 4.55 20.75 7.71
C ASP A 61 3.78 21.10 6.43
N ASP A 62 4.30 22.00 5.60
CA ASP A 62 3.68 22.34 4.32
C ASP A 62 3.83 21.21 3.29
N ILE A 63 4.89 20.40 3.37
CA ILE A 63 5.06 19.18 2.55
C ILE A 63 4.12 18.07 3.04
N ILE A 64 4.08 17.81 4.35
CA ILE A 64 3.21 16.79 4.97
C ILE A 64 1.74 17.06 4.65
N ASN A 65 1.33 18.33 4.61
CA ASN A 65 -0.02 18.75 4.27
C ASN A 65 -0.25 18.90 2.75
N LEU A 66 0.68 18.42 1.91
CA LEU A 66 0.63 18.44 0.44
C LEU A 66 0.48 19.85 -0.19
N LYS A 67 0.73 20.93 0.55
CA LYS A 67 0.65 22.30 0.01
C LYS A 67 1.71 22.61 -1.03
N LEU A 68 2.79 21.82 -1.06
CA LEU A 68 3.91 21.97 -1.97
C LEU A 68 4.04 20.82 -2.97
N ILE A 69 2.97 20.02 -3.19
CA ILE A 69 3.03 18.81 -4.04
C ILE A 69 3.49 19.12 -5.48
N GLU A 70 3.11 20.28 -6.03
CA GLU A 70 3.51 20.73 -7.36
C GLU A 70 5.02 21.04 -7.52
N GLU A 71 5.75 21.05 -6.39
CA GLU A 71 7.20 21.22 -6.37
C GLU A 71 7.96 19.89 -6.40
N PHE A 72 7.25 18.75 -6.56
CA PHE A 72 7.79 17.39 -6.65
C PHE A 72 7.47 16.76 -8.02
N PRO A 73 8.11 17.22 -9.12
CA PRO A 73 7.73 16.83 -10.48
C PRO A 73 8.38 15.52 -10.95
N LEU A 74 9.25 14.88 -10.15
CA LEU A 74 10.14 13.83 -10.63
C LEU A 74 9.42 12.53 -10.95
N SER A 75 9.91 11.85 -11.99
CA SER A 75 9.46 10.50 -12.37
C SER A 75 9.91 9.45 -11.36
N VAL A 76 9.17 8.34 -11.30
CA VAL A 76 9.61 7.09 -10.65
C VAL A 76 10.87 6.54 -11.32
N TRP A 77 10.96 6.71 -12.65
CA TRP A 77 12.09 6.27 -13.49
C TRP A 77 13.26 7.25 -13.39
N GLN A 78 13.93 7.24 -12.24
CA GLN A 78 15.08 8.07 -11.90
C GLN A 78 16.22 7.17 -11.39
N THR A 79 17.27 7.74 -10.78
CA THR A 79 18.30 6.92 -10.14
C THR A 79 17.67 5.99 -9.10
N GLY A 80 18.06 4.72 -9.14
CA GLY A 80 17.45 3.68 -8.33
C GLY A 80 17.66 3.80 -6.82
N SER A 81 18.57 4.68 -6.37
CA SER A 81 18.76 5.04 -4.97
C SER A 81 17.69 6.00 -4.43
N GLY A 82 16.94 6.68 -5.33
CA GLY A 82 16.00 7.75 -4.98
C GLY A 82 16.66 9.07 -4.61
N THR A 83 17.95 9.24 -4.93
CA THR A 83 18.73 10.44 -4.56
C THR A 83 18.10 11.72 -5.09
N GLN A 84 17.60 11.74 -6.33
CA GLN A 84 16.99 12.94 -6.88
C GLN A 84 15.75 13.37 -6.09
N THR A 85 14.92 12.46 -5.65
CA THR A 85 13.75 12.78 -4.81
C THR A 85 14.17 13.34 -3.46
N ASN A 86 15.19 12.78 -2.82
CA ASN A 86 15.74 13.34 -1.58
C ASN A 86 16.31 14.75 -1.79
N MET A 87 17.05 14.96 -2.87
CA MET A 87 17.59 16.28 -3.23
C MET A 87 16.47 17.28 -3.55
N ASN A 88 15.41 16.85 -4.23
CA ASN A 88 14.24 17.67 -4.50
C ASN A 88 13.64 18.21 -3.18
N ALA A 89 13.41 17.36 -2.18
CA ALA A 89 12.92 17.81 -0.88
C ALA A 89 13.89 18.80 -0.21
N ASN A 90 15.19 18.50 -0.23
CA ASN A 90 16.19 19.40 0.36
C ASN A 90 16.18 20.79 -0.27
N GLU A 91 16.07 20.84 -1.61
CA GLU A 91 16.01 22.11 -2.37
C GLU A 91 14.69 22.85 -2.11
N VAL A 92 13.54 22.14 -2.12
CA VAL A 92 12.22 22.72 -1.86
C VAL A 92 12.14 23.29 -0.45
N ILE A 93 12.57 22.55 0.58
CA ILE A 93 12.57 23.01 1.96
C ILE A 93 13.44 24.26 2.12
N SER A 94 14.68 24.21 1.63
CA SER A 94 15.61 25.33 1.68
C SER A 94 15.02 26.58 1.01
N ASN A 95 14.56 26.46 -0.24
CA ASN A 95 14.04 27.59 -0.98
C ASN A 95 12.70 28.11 -0.46
N HIS A 96 11.85 27.24 0.11
CA HIS A 96 10.60 27.64 0.75
C HIS A 96 10.86 28.53 1.98
N ILE A 97 11.84 28.16 2.80
CA ILE A 97 12.27 28.97 3.96
C ILE A 97 12.84 30.30 3.49
N ILE A 98 13.77 30.27 2.51
CA ILE A 98 14.39 31.47 1.97
C ILE A 98 13.33 32.44 1.41
N LYS A 99 12.34 31.93 0.67
CA LYS A 99 11.20 32.73 0.16
C LYS A 99 10.36 33.34 1.28
N LYS A 100 10.04 32.57 2.33
CA LYS A 100 9.29 33.06 3.50
C LYS A 100 10.05 34.17 4.26
N LEU A 101 11.37 34.11 4.25
CA LEU A 101 12.25 35.14 4.82
C LEU A 101 12.54 36.30 3.85
N LYS A 102 11.83 36.38 2.72
CA LYS A 102 12.02 37.39 1.66
C LYS A 102 13.43 37.41 1.06
N GLY A 103 14.15 36.27 1.14
CA GLY A 103 15.46 36.10 0.51
C GLY A 103 15.36 35.69 -0.97
N ARG A 104 16.51 35.68 -1.65
CA ARG A 104 16.61 35.25 -3.04
C ARG A 104 16.62 33.73 -3.13
N ILE A 105 15.61 33.13 -3.79
CA ILE A 105 15.54 31.68 -4.06
C ILE A 105 16.85 31.22 -4.74
N GLY A 106 17.39 30.09 -4.30
CA GLY A 106 18.66 29.55 -4.79
C GLY A 106 19.92 30.13 -4.14
N SER A 107 19.80 31.11 -3.23
CA SER A 107 20.95 31.69 -2.53
C SER A 107 21.63 30.75 -1.55
N LYS A 108 20.94 29.69 -1.12
CA LYS A 108 21.36 28.74 -0.11
C LYS A 108 21.66 29.38 1.28
N LYS A 109 21.18 30.59 1.50
CA LYS A 109 21.33 31.35 2.75
C LYS A 109 19.97 31.88 3.20
N PRO A 110 19.59 31.76 4.49
CA PRO A 110 20.36 31.21 5.62
C PRO A 110 20.32 29.67 5.72
N ILE A 111 19.56 28.96 4.89
CA ILE A 111 19.41 27.50 4.91
C ILE A 111 20.03 26.89 3.65
N HIS A 112 21.02 26.00 3.87
CA HIS A 112 21.63 25.22 2.80
C HIS A 112 20.94 23.84 2.64
N PRO A 113 20.60 23.37 1.40
CA PRO A 113 19.89 22.11 1.22
C PRO A 113 20.68 20.90 1.72
N ASN A 114 22.00 20.85 1.50
CA ASN A 114 22.82 19.71 1.96
C ASN A 114 23.30 19.87 3.40
N ASP A 115 23.86 21.02 3.77
CA ASP A 115 24.55 21.19 5.04
C ASP A 115 23.59 21.34 6.22
N HIS A 116 22.34 21.79 5.97
CA HIS A 116 21.32 21.96 7.00
C HIS A 116 20.17 20.98 6.87
N VAL A 117 19.49 20.93 5.70
CA VAL A 117 18.29 20.10 5.53
C VAL A 117 18.65 18.61 5.51
N ASN A 118 19.76 18.23 4.88
CA ASN A 118 20.24 16.86 4.79
C ASN A 118 21.27 16.48 5.88
N LEU A 119 21.48 17.32 6.87
CA LEU A 119 22.46 17.09 7.95
C LEU A 119 22.20 15.74 8.64
N SER A 120 23.27 14.97 8.91
CA SER A 120 23.26 13.64 9.53
C SER A 120 22.57 12.55 8.70
N GLN A 121 22.32 12.79 7.41
CA GLN A 121 21.57 11.89 6.54
C GLN A 121 22.32 11.61 5.24
N SER A 122 21.93 10.53 4.58
CA SER A 122 22.22 10.25 3.17
C SER A 122 20.91 9.96 2.44
N SER A 123 20.86 10.09 1.12
CA SER A 123 19.74 9.57 0.33
C SER A 123 19.59 8.05 0.50
N ASN A 124 20.70 7.37 0.78
CA ASN A 124 20.75 5.91 0.87
C ASN A 124 20.03 5.36 2.10
N ASP A 125 20.01 6.08 3.23
CA ASP A 125 19.24 5.72 4.42
C ASP A 125 17.88 6.43 4.49
N THR A 126 17.76 7.62 3.91
CA THR A 126 16.51 8.39 3.87
C THR A 126 15.45 7.71 3.01
N PHE A 127 15.80 7.29 1.77
CA PHE A 127 14.80 6.76 0.86
C PHE A 127 14.19 5.42 1.34
N PRO A 128 14.95 4.41 1.78
CA PRO A 128 14.34 3.21 2.37
C PRO A 128 13.52 3.51 3.62
N THR A 129 13.93 4.48 4.44
CA THR A 129 13.13 4.92 5.58
C THR A 129 11.75 5.42 5.16
N ILE A 130 11.67 6.29 4.14
CA ILE A 130 10.37 6.80 3.67
C ILE A 130 9.53 5.74 2.96
N MET A 131 10.15 4.75 2.31
CA MET A 131 9.41 3.60 1.75
C MET A 131 8.66 2.85 2.86
N HIS A 132 9.35 2.50 3.94
CA HIS A 132 8.77 1.82 5.09
C HIS A 132 7.66 2.66 5.73
N VAL A 133 7.92 3.93 6.00
CA VAL A 133 6.94 4.84 6.65
C VAL A 133 5.69 5.01 5.79
N ALA A 134 5.84 5.32 4.51
CA ALA A 134 4.71 5.54 3.60
C ALA A 134 3.82 4.30 3.47
N ILE A 135 4.42 3.12 3.24
CA ILE A 135 3.70 1.87 3.04
C ILE A 135 3.03 1.42 4.34
N ASN A 136 3.72 1.53 5.47
CA ASN A 136 3.16 1.21 6.78
C ASN A 136 1.95 2.09 7.12
N GLU A 137 2.08 3.42 7.00
CA GLU A 137 0.99 4.34 7.29
C GLU A 137 -0.22 4.15 6.37
N LEU A 138 0.03 3.96 5.06
CA LEU A 138 -1.02 3.71 4.08
C LEU A 138 -1.78 2.42 4.40
N SER A 139 -1.06 1.37 4.80
CA SER A 139 -1.65 0.07 5.18
C SER A 139 -2.54 0.19 6.41
N ILE A 140 -2.07 0.87 7.45
CA ILE A 140 -2.83 1.08 8.71
C ILE A 140 -4.04 1.98 8.47
N LYS A 141 -3.89 3.04 7.68
CA LYS A 141 -4.94 4.05 7.50
C LYS A 141 -6.03 3.62 6.50
N LYS A 142 -5.69 2.81 5.49
CA LYS A 142 -6.61 2.48 4.39
C LYS A 142 -6.88 0.97 4.26
N LEU A 143 -5.86 0.15 4.01
CA LEU A 143 -6.05 -1.24 3.62
C LEU A 143 -6.62 -2.09 4.75
N ILE A 144 -5.96 -2.09 5.91
CA ILE A 144 -6.35 -2.92 7.05
C ILE A 144 -7.79 -2.62 7.52
N PRO A 145 -8.23 -1.36 7.67
CA PRO A 145 -9.61 -1.06 8.02
C PRO A 145 -10.63 -1.55 6.97
N ASN A 146 -10.34 -1.39 5.68
CA ASN A 146 -11.24 -1.84 4.62
C ASN A 146 -11.31 -3.38 4.54
N LEU A 147 -10.18 -4.07 4.73
CA LEU A 147 -10.15 -5.53 4.80
C LEU A 147 -10.91 -6.05 6.03
N LYS A 148 -10.74 -5.44 7.20
CA LYS A 148 -11.52 -5.76 8.41
C LYS A 148 -13.02 -5.57 8.20
N ASN A 149 -13.43 -4.52 7.49
CA ASN A 149 -14.84 -4.30 7.14
C ASN A 149 -15.37 -5.37 6.19
N LEU A 150 -14.59 -5.78 5.19
CA LEU A 150 -14.94 -6.87 4.27
C LEU A 150 -15.12 -8.19 5.05
N ILE A 151 -14.17 -8.54 5.91
CA ILE A 151 -14.22 -9.74 6.76
C ILE A 151 -15.48 -9.74 7.63
N LYS A 152 -15.80 -8.62 8.25
CA LYS A 152 -17.02 -8.46 9.06
C LYS A 152 -18.30 -8.69 8.24
N GLU A 153 -18.34 -8.27 6.99
CA GLU A 153 -19.50 -8.50 6.13
C GLU A 153 -19.62 -9.96 5.71
N PHE A 154 -18.51 -10.65 5.37
CA PHE A 154 -18.52 -12.10 5.15
C PHE A 154 -18.98 -12.87 6.39
N GLN A 155 -18.57 -12.45 7.60
CA GLN A 155 -19.05 -13.04 8.86
C GLN A 155 -20.56 -12.91 9.03
N LYS A 156 -21.15 -11.77 8.66
CA LYS A 156 -22.61 -11.57 8.67
C LYS A 156 -23.30 -12.49 7.65
N LYS A 157 -22.80 -12.55 6.41
CA LYS A 157 -23.36 -13.42 5.38
C LYS A 157 -23.29 -14.88 5.77
N LYS A 158 -22.17 -15.36 6.33
CA LYS A 158 -22.04 -16.68 6.93
C LYS A 158 -23.19 -16.98 7.89
N LYS A 159 -23.47 -16.07 8.85
CA LYS A 159 -24.55 -16.25 9.83
C LYS A 159 -25.94 -16.27 9.18
N VAL A 160 -26.22 -15.33 8.26
CA VAL A 160 -27.52 -15.21 7.58
C VAL A 160 -27.82 -16.45 6.72
N PHE A 161 -26.78 -17.04 6.12
CA PHE A 161 -26.90 -18.16 5.20
C PHE A 161 -26.78 -19.55 5.87
N GLN A 162 -26.55 -19.61 7.18
CA GLN A 162 -26.27 -20.85 7.91
C GLN A 162 -27.37 -21.90 7.82
N LYS A 163 -28.64 -21.48 7.62
CA LYS A 163 -29.80 -22.40 7.55
C LYS A 163 -30.22 -22.72 6.09
N ILE A 164 -29.49 -22.26 5.10
CA ILE A 164 -29.82 -22.49 3.68
C ILE A 164 -29.00 -23.68 3.20
N ILE A 165 -29.67 -24.84 3.10
CA ILE A 165 -29.05 -26.07 2.58
C ILE A 165 -28.98 -25.98 1.06
N LYS A 166 -27.84 -26.34 0.49
CA LYS A 166 -27.55 -26.36 -0.96
C LYS A 166 -26.72 -27.58 -1.33
N ILE A 167 -26.61 -27.86 -2.62
CA ILE A 167 -25.65 -28.83 -3.12
C ILE A 167 -24.23 -28.26 -3.02
N GLY A 168 -23.33 -28.99 -2.36
CA GLY A 168 -21.89 -28.75 -2.46
C GLY A 168 -21.38 -29.18 -3.84
N ARG A 169 -20.25 -28.63 -4.28
CA ARG A 169 -19.63 -28.99 -5.56
C ARG A 169 -18.13 -29.20 -5.41
N THR A 170 -17.66 -30.28 -6.02
CA THR A 170 -16.24 -30.56 -6.26
C THR A 170 -16.04 -30.84 -7.74
N HIS A 171 -14.95 -30.37 -8.34
CA HIS A 171 -14.73 -30.45 -9.79
C HIS A 171 -15.88 -29.82 -10.62
N THR A 172 -16.60 -28.85 -10.04
CA THR A 172 -17.85 -28.26 -10.56
C THR A 172 -19.02 -29.26 -10.73
N GLN A 173 -18.88 -30.48 -10.20
CA GLN A 173 -19.92 -31.51 -10.20
C GLN A 173 -20.62 -31.57 -8.82
N ASP A 174 -21.84 -32.08 -8.80
CA ASP A 174 -22.63 -32.24 -7.59
C ASP A 174 -21.89 -33.10 -6.55
N ALA A 175 -21.90 -32.63 -5.31
CA ALA A 175 -21.34 -33.31 -4.16
C ALA A 175 -22.36 -33.32 -3.00
N THR A 176 -21.94 -33.79 -1.83
CA THR A 176 -22.80 -33.85 -0.64
C THR A 176 -23.37 -32.48 -0.27
N PRO A 177 -24.61 -32.43 0.25
CA PRO A 177 -25.22 -31.18 0.72
C PRO A 177 -24.38 -30.50 1.82
N ILE A 178 -24.35 -29.17 1.73
CA ILE A 178 -23.74 -28.25 2.73
C ILE A 178 -24.71 -27.11 3.00
N THR A 179 -24.43 -26.25 3.95
CA THR A 179 -25.12 -24.95 4.02
C THR A 179 -24.39 -23.90 3.19
N LEU A 180 -25.12 -22.93 2.65
CA LEU A 180 -24.53 -21.75 2.03
C LEU A 180 -23.66 -20.99 3.05
N GLY A 181 -24.03 -21.05 4.34
CA GLY A 181 -23.21 -20.50 5.44
C GLY A 181 -21.86 -21.18 5.58
N ASP A 182 -21.76 -22.50 5.35
CA ASP A 182 -20.47 -23.22 5.38
C ASP A 182 -19.56 -22.76 4.22
N GLU A 183 -20.11 -22.56 3.02
CA GLU A 183 -19.37 -22.00 1.88
C GLU A 183 -18.83 -20.62 2.20
N PHE A 184 -19.65 -19.71 2.75
CA PHE A 184 -19.21 -18.38 3.19
C PHE A 184 -18.26 -18.43 4.39
N SER A 185 -18.29 -19.50 5.20
CA SER A 185 -17.32 -19.69 6.30
C SER A 185 -15.90 -19.89 5.79
N ALA A 186 -15.74 -20.59 4.67
CA ALA A 186 -14.44 -20.78 4.02
C ALA A 186 -13.87 -19.43 3.54
N PHE A 187 -14.68 -18.60 2.88
CA PHE A 187 -14.29 -17.26 2.43
C PHE A 187 -13.88 -16.36 3.61
N TYR A 188 -14.67 -16.35 4.67
CA TYR A 188 -14.37 -15.62 5.89
C TYR A 188 -13.02 -16.03 6.50
N THR A 189 -12.78 -17.32 6.67
CA THR A 189 -11.54 -17.84 7.27
C THR A 189 -10.33 -17.53 6.39
N GLN A 190 -10.47 -17.65 5.06
CA GLN A 190 -9.40 -17.35 4.11
C GLN A 190 -8.97 -15.87 4.21
N LEU A 191 -9.92 -14.95 4.32
CA LEU A 191 -9.64 -13.51 4.48
C LEU A 191 -9.04 -13.17 5.85
N GLN A 192 -9.47 -13.82 6.93
CA GLN A 192 -8.85 -13.65 8.24
C GLN A 192 -7.36 -14.07 8.22
N SER A 193 -7.06 -15.20 7.59
CA SER A 193 -5.67 -15.65 7.42
C SER A 193 -4.84 -14.68 6.60
N CYS A 194 -5.42 -14.06 5.57
CA CYS A 194 -4.75 -13.01 4.79
C CYS A 194 -4.47 -11.76 5.62
N LEU A 195 -5.44 -11.32 6.43
CA LEU A 195 -5.25 -10.19 7.35
C LEU A 195 -4.10 -10.44 8.31
N SER A 196 -4.05 -11.63 8.92
CA SER A 196 -2.96 -12.01 9.84
C SER A 196 -1.59 -11.95 9.16
N ARG A 197 -1.47 -12.47 7.93
CA ARG A 197 -0.21 -12.41 7.15
C ARG A 197 0.22 -10.95 6.86
N ILE A 198 -0.74 -10.10 6.51
CA ILE A 198 -0.47 -8.68 6.27
C ILE A 198 -0.02 -7.99 7.56
N GLU A 199 -0.68 -8.22 8.70
CA GLU A 199 -0.32 -7.61 9.97
C GLU A 199 1.08 -8.08 10.45
N ILE A 200 1.44 -9.34 10.22
CA ILE A 200 2.78 -9.88 10.54
C ILE A 200 3.84 -9.20 9.65
N SER A 201 3.70 -9.25 8.33
CA SER A 201 4.68 -8.66 7.41
C SER A 201 4.78 -7.14 7.57
N GLN A 202 3.67 -6.45 7.85
CA GLN A 202 3.64 -5.02 8.14
C GLN A 202 4.45 -4.65 9.39
N SER A 203 4.54 -5.54 10.39
CA SER A 203 5.34 -5.28 11.59
C SER A 203 6.84 -5.13 11.31
N GLU A 204 7.34 -5.75 10.25
CA GLU A 204 8.74 -5.65 9.80
C GLU A 204 9.06 -4.26 9.24
N LEU A 205 8.07 -3.56 8.68
CA LEU A 205 8.23 -2.20 8.14
C LEU A 205 8.54 -1.15 9.21
N LYS A 206 8.46 -1.50 10.49
CA LYS A 206 8.77 -0.61 11.62
C LYS A 206 10.26 -0.48 11.91
N TYR A 207 11.11 -1.25 11.27
CA TYR A 207 12.56 -1.16 11.41
C TYR A 207 13.15 -0.30 10.28
N LEU A 208 13.82 0.81 10.67
CA LEU A 208 14.21 1.85 9.74
C LEU A 208 15.72 1.91 9.51
N ALA A 209 16.11 2.19 8.27
CA ALA A 209 17.49 2.35 7.83
C ALA A 209 18.14 3.64 8.30
N GLN A 210 17.34 4.63 8.76
CA GLN A 210 17.82 5.96 9.09
C GLN A 210 18.95 5.92 10.14
N GLY A 211 19.99 6.70 9.89
CA GLY A 211 21.23 6.73 10.67
C GLY A 211 22.32 5.80 10.13
N GLY A 212 22.03 4.99 9.08
CA GLY A 212 23.05 4.21 8.36
C GLY A 212 23.93 5.05 7.44
N THR A 213 23.43 6.20 7.05
CA THR A 213 24.05 7.16 6.13
C THR A 213 24.41 6.54 4.77
N ALA A 214 25.64 6.65 4.29
CA ALA A 214 26.01 6.29 2.92
C ALA A 214 25.99 4.78 2.64
N VAL A 215 26.49 3.96 3.59
CA VAL A 215 26.71 2.51 3.39
C VAL A 215 26.23 1.64 4.57
N GLY A 216 25.69 2.24 5.63
CA GLY A 216 25.25 1.52 6.83
C GLY A 216 26.10 1.73 8.08
N SER A 217 27.29 2.35 7.93
CA SER A 217 28.23 2.60 9.03
C SER A 217 27.87 3.77 9.93
N GLY A 218 26.94 4.62 9.51
CA GLY A 218 26.55 5.83 10.25
C GLY A 218 27.59 6.96 10.21
N ILE A 219 28.53 6.93 9.27
CA ILE A 219 29.54 7.98 9.13
C ILE A 219 28.88 9.36 8.94
N ASN A 220 29.41 10.37 9.63
CA ASN A 220 28.91 11.76 9.67
C ASN A 220 27.51 11.94 10.33
N ALA A 221 26.93 10.92 10.95
CA ALA A 221 25.80 11.07 11.84
C ALA A 221 26.28 11.12 13.31
N PRO A 222 25.70 11.99 14.17
CA PRO A 222 26.06 12.01 15.58
C PRO A 222 25.61 10.72 16.29
N ASN A 223 26.28 10.36 17.35
CA ASN A 223 25.93 9.19 18.14
C ASN A 223 24.46 9.25 18.59
N LYS A 224 23.75 8.14 18.52
CA LYS A 224 22.30 7.98 18.85
C LYS A 224 21.33 8.70 17.91
N PHE A 225 21.79 9.24 16.77
CA PHE A 225 20.91 9.92 15.82
C PHE A 225 19.70 9.07 15.42
N ASP A 226 19.91 7.79 15.13
CA ASP A 226 18.87 6.83 14.74
C ASP A 226 17.77 6.67 15.81
N LYS A 227 18.15 6.58 17.09
CA LYS A 227 17.20 6.45 18.22
C LYS A 227 16.41 7.73 18.43
N VAL A 228 17.10 8.88 18.41
CA VAL A 228 16.46 10.19 18.58
C VAL A 228 15.56 10.52 17.39
N PHE A 229 15.97 10.17 16.17
CA PHE A 229 15.15 10.27 14.97
C PHE A 229 13.85 9.46 15.12
N CYS A 230 13.94 8.17 15.49
CA CYS A 230 12.75 7.34 15.68
C CYS A 230 11.84 7.89 16.79
N LYS A 231 12.39 8.46 17.88
CA LYS A 231 11.60 9.14 18.93
C LYS A 231 10.72 10.26 18.36
N TYR A 232 11.27 11.12 17.53
CA TYR A 232 10.53 12.23 16.92
C TYR A 232 9.56 11.76 15.82
N LEU A 233 9.97 10.79 15.00
CA LEU A 233 9.08 10.20 14.00
C LEU A 233 7.86 9.53 14.66
N ASN A 234 8.06 8.77 15.73
CA ASN A 234 6.98 8.12 16.47
C ASN A 234 6.01 9.14 17.09
N LYS A 235 6.52 10.26 17.61
CA LYS A 235 5.66 11.35 18.10
C LYS A 235 4.81 11.95 17.00
N LEU A 236 5.36 12.08 15.80
CA LEU A 236 4.68 12.65 14.63
C LEU A 236 3.63 11.71 14.03
N THR A 237 3.98 10.44 13.86
CA THR A 237 3.14 9.42 13.19
C THR A 237 2.21 8.69 14.15
N LYS A 238 2.45 8.78 15.45
CA LYS A 238 1.78 8.00 16.51
C LYS A 238 1.97 6.48 16.34
N ASP A 239 3.14 6.07 15.87
CA ASP A 239 3.55 4.68 15.69
C ASP A 239 4.78 4.36 16.56
N ASN A 240 5.39 3.18 16.41
CA ASN A 240 6.50 2.67 17.21
C ASN A 240 7.70 2.20 16.36
N TYR A 241 8.13 3.02 15.42
CA TYR A 241 9.31 2.77 14.60
C TYR A 241 10.57 2.62 15.46
N LYS A 242 11.48 1.78 15.01
CA LYS A 242 12.77 1.48 15.68
C LYS A 242 13.90 1.55 14.67
N PRO A 243 15.14 1.86 15.08
CA PRO A 243 16.29 1.68 14.22
C PRO A 243 16.43 0.20 13.82
N SER A 244 16.76 -0.07 12.54
CA SER A 244 17.16 -1.41 12.12
C SER A 244 18.40 -1.85 12.94
N GLN A 245 18.44 -3.13 13.29
CA GLN A 245 19.55 -3.74 13.99
C GLN A 245 20.83 -3.77 13.14
N ASN A 246 20.64 -3.99 11.82
CA ASN A 246 21.72 -3.99 10.84
C ASN A 246 21.40 -2.99 9.72
N LYS A 247 22.06 -1.83 9.74
CA LYS A 247 21.84 -0.79 8.74
C LYS A 247 22.53 -1.08 7.40
N PHE A 248 23.52 -1.97 7.37
CA PHE A 248 24.11 -2.44 6.11
C PHE A 248 23.08 -3.25 5.32
N GLU A 249 22.35 -4.15 5.98
CA GLU A 249 21.26 -4.90 5.39
C GLU A 249 20.13 -3.95 4.97
N ALA A 250 19.68 -3.04 5.83
CA ALA A 250 18.56 -2.14 5.58
C ALA A 250 18.76 -1.16 4.40
N LEU A 251 20.02 -0.94 3.95
CA LEU A 251 20.34 -0.14 2.77
C LEU A 251 20.45 -1.00 1.49
N SER A 252 20.94 -2.23 1.64
CA SER A 252 21.30 -3.12 0.51
C SER A 252 20.21 -4.12 0.15
N SER A 253 19.30 -4.42 1.06
CA SER A 253 18.20 -5.37 0.87
C SER A 253 16.86 -4.74 1.27
N HIS A 254 15.77 -5.25 0.68
CA HIS A 254 14.41 -4.78 0.97
C HIS A 254 13.45 -5.96 1.20
N ASP A 255 13.94 -7.01 1.86
CA ASP A 255 13.22 -8.27 2.08
C ASP A 255 11.90 -8.07 2.83
N SER A 256 11.85 -7.15 3.80
CA SER A 256 10.62 -6.78 4.50
C SER A 256 9.54 -6.20 3.57
N LEU A 257 9.95 -5.39 2.57
CA LEU A 257 9.05 -4.83 1.56
C LEU A 257 8.61 -5.91 0.56
N VAL A 258 9.51 -6.81 0.16
CA VAL A 258 9.20 -7.98 -0.68
C VAL A 258 8.20 -8.88 0.05
N ASN A 259 8.44 -9.22 1.33
CA ASN A 259 7.55 -10.02 2.15
C ASN A 259 6.16 -9.38 2.29
N PHE A 260 6.10 -8.08 2.55
CA PHE A 260 4.84 -7.34 2.60
C PHE A 260 4.10 -7.37 1.25
N SER A 261 4.79 -7.15 0.13
CA SER A 261 4.23 -7.24 -1.22
C SER A 261 3.66 -8.65 -1.51
N ASN A 262 4.37 -9.70 -1.10
CA ASN A 262 3.92 -11.08 -1.26
C ASN A 262 2.69 -11.40 -0.38
N SER A 263 2.52 -10.75 0.76
CA SER A 263 1.29 -10.84 1.55
C SER A 263 0.08 -10.22 0.83
N LEU A 264 0.27 -9.11 0.11
CA LEU A 264 -0.73 -8.48 -0.76
C LEU A 264 -1.09 -9.37 -1.96
N LYS A 265 -0.08 -10.00 -2.57
CA LYS A 265 -0.27 -11.01 -3.63
C LYS A 265 -1.12 -12.18 -3.15
N THR A 266 -0.83 -12.71 -1.96
CA THR A 266 -1.62 -13.79 -1.35
C THR A 266 -3.08 -13.37 -1.11
N LEU A 267 -3.31 -12.15 -0.62
CA LEU A 267 -4.65 -11.58 -0.50
C LEU A 267 -5.36 -11.51 -1.86
N SER A 268 -4.67 -11.07 -2.91
CA SER A 268 -5.21 -10.96 -4.27
C SER A 268 -5.61 -12.32 -4.84
N ILE A 269 -4.78 -13.35 -4.64
CA ILE A 269 -5.09 -14.73 -5.04
C ILE A 269 -6.33 -15.24 -4.30
N SER A 270 -6.42 -14.98 -3.01
CA SER A 270 -7.58 -15.38 -2.20
C SER A 270 -8.86 -14.66 -2.64
N LEU A 271 -8.78 -13.36 -2.91
CA LEU A 271 -9.91 -12.58 -3.42
C LEU A 271 -10.37 -13.10 -4.78
N LEU A 272 -9.44 -13.38 -5.71
CA LEU A 272 -9.77 -13.95 -7.03
C LEU A 272 -10.56 -15.25 -6.90
N LYS A 273 -10.14 -16.17 -6.03
CA LYS A 273 -10.87 -17.41 -5.77
C LYS A 273 -12.29 -17.12 -5.27
N ILE A 274 -12.41 -16.27 -4.26
CA ILE A 274 -13.70 -15.95 -3.64
C ILE A 274 -14.65 -15.30 -4.64
N ILE A 275 -14.19 -14.27 -5.35
CA ILE A 275 -15.06 -13.54 -6.29
C ILE A 275 -15.41 -14.36 -7.54
N ASN A 276 -14.55 -15.29 -7.98
CA ASN A 276 -14.88 -16.22 -9.05
C ASN A 276 -15.97 -17.20 -8.63
N ASP A 277 -15.93 -17.74 -7.41
CA ASP A 277 -17.02 -18.57 -6.90
C ASP A 277 -18.34 -17.76 -6.81
N LEU A 278 -18.31 -16.56 -6.26
CA LEU A 278 -19.49 -15.70 -6.18
C LEU A 278 -20.04 -15.36 -7.57
N ARG A 279 -19.16 -15.10 -8.52
CA ARG A 279 -19.54 -14.83 -9.93
C ARG A 279 -20.23 -16.05 -10.57
N PHE A 280 -19.68 -17.23 -10.32
CA PHE A 280 -20.22 -18.47 -10.87
C PHE A 280 -21.56 -18.82 -10.22
N LEU A 281 -21.67 -18.71 -8.89
CA LEU A 281 -22.94 -18.92 -8.18
C LEU A 281 -24.04 -17.92 -8.58
N ALA A 282 -23.67 -16.71 -9.01
CA ALA A 282 -24.62 -15.68 -9.47
C ALA A 282 -24.86 -15.71 -10.99
N SER A 283 -24.29 -16.67 -11.71
CA SER A 283 -24.42 -16.75 -13.18
C SER A 283 -25.84 -17.02 -13.64
N GLY A 284 -26.22 -16.46 -14.77
CA GLY A 284 -27.55 -16.65 -15.37
C GLY A 284 -28.26 -15.32 -15.61
N PRO A 285 -29.53 -15.16 -15.13
CA PRO A 285 -30.20 -15.91 -14.06
C PRO A 285 -30.92 -17.22 -14.48
N ARG A 286 -31.14 -17.46 -15.76
CA ARG A 286 -31.93 -18.63 -16.23
C ARG A 286 -31.07 -19.77 -16.76
N SER A 287 -29.97 -19.46 -17.45
CA SER A 287 -29.08 -20.44 -18.08
C SER A 287 -27.76 -20.65 -17.31
N GLY A 288 -27.70 -20.26 -16.06
CA GLY A 288 -26.56 -20.44 -15.17
C GLY A 288 -26.97 -21.03 -13.82
N LEU A 289 -26.08 -20.95 -12.79
CA LEU A 289 -26.39 -21.53 -11.48
C LEU A 289 -27.48 -20.73 -10.74
N GLY A 290 -27.45 -19.42 -10.79
CA GLY A 290 -28.50 -18.55 -10.24
C GLY A 290 -28.73 -18.67 -8.73
N GLU A 291 -27.82 -19.28 -7.97
CA GLU A 291 -27.95 -19.48 -6.51
C GLU A 291 -27.79 -18.22 -5.68
N LEU A 292 -27.08 -17.22 -6.24
CA LEU A 292 -26.88 -15.91 -5.63
C LEU A 292 -27.47 -14.81 -6.52
N ILE A 293 -27.99 -13.77 -5.87
CA ILE A 293 -28.49 -12.56 -6.54
C ILE A 293 -27.55 -11.40 -6.15
N ILE A 294 -26.85 -10.86 -7.14
CA ILE A 294 -26.00 -9.67 -6.98
C ILE A 294 -26.81 -8.39 -7.19
N PRO A 295 -26.45 -7.27 -6.56
CA PRO A 295 -27.08 -5.98 -6.80
C PRO A 295 -26.93 -5.52 -8.26
N ALA A 296 -27.99 -4.95 -8.82
CA ALA A 296 -27.93 -4.26 -10.11
C ALA A 296 -27.46 -2.81 -9.87
N ASN A 297 -26.18 -2.56 -10.07
CA ASN A 297 -25.60 -1.23 -9.84
C ASN A 297 -25.65 -0.33 -11.06
N GLU A 298 -25.48 -0.93 -12.23
CA GLU A 298 -25.53 -0.24 -13.52
C GLU A 298 -26.64 -0.84 -14.39
N PRO A 299 -27.23 -0.07 -15.31
CA PRO A 299 -28.15 -0.62 -16.27
C PRO A 299 -27.43 -1.73 -17.08
N GLY A 300 -28.03 -2.89 -17.17
CA GLY A 300 -27.56 -3.98 -18.03
C GLY A 300 -27.64 -3.58 -19.51
N SER A 301 -27.60 -4.55 -20.39
CA SER A 301 -27.81 -4.27 -21.82
C SER A 301 -29.22 -3.71 -22.08
N SER A 302 -29.32 -2.62 -22.84
CA SER A 302 -30.60 -2.02 -23.25
C SER A 302 -31.49 -2.97 -24.09
N ILE A 303 -30.90 -4.00 -24.71
CA ILE A 303 -31.58 -4.94 -25.58
C ILE A 303 -31.75 -6.35 -24.98
N MET A 304 -31.18 -6.60 -23.76
CA MET A 304 -31.27 -7.91 -23.11
C MET A 304 -31.91 -7.76 -21.72
N PRO A 305 -33.23 -7.95 -21.59
CA PRO A 305 -33.97 -7.79 -20.35
C PRO A 305 -33.43 -8.69 -19.22
N GLY A 306 -33.27 -8.15 -18.03
CA GLY A 306 -32.82 -8.88 -16.83
C GLY A 306 -31.35 -9.25 -16.80
N LYS A 307 -30.52 -8.78 -17.74
CA LYS A 307 -29.08 -9.00 -17.73
C LYS A 307 -28.41 -8.06 -16.71
N VAL A 308 -27.94 -8.61 -15.59
CA VAL A 308 -27.17 -7.90 -14.56
C VAL A 308 -25.73 -8.40 -14.61
N ASN A 309 -24.81 -7.52 -15.02
CA ASN A 309 -23.39 -7.88 -15.09
C ASN A 309 -22.74 -7.79 -13.70
N PRO A 310 -21.79 -8.67 -13.38
CA PRO A 310 -21.09 -8.67 -12.09
C PRO A 310 -19.94 -7.64 -12.05
N THR A 311 -20.24 -6.37 -12.37
CA THR A 311 -19.26 -5.30 -12.63
C THR A 311 -18.27 -5.07 -11.48
N GLN A 312 -18.73 -5.15 -10.23
CA GLN A 312 -17.87 -5.00 -9.05
C GLN A 312 -16.90 -6.18 -8.88
N ILE A 313 -17.33 -7.38 -9.24
CA ILE A 313 -16.49 -8.58 -9.26
C ILE A 313 -15.41 -8.45 -10.35
N GLU A 314 -15.80 -7.98 -11.54
CA GLU A 314 -14.88 -7.76 -12.66
C GLU A 314 -13.82 -6.71 -12.31
N ALA A 315 -14.24 -5.57 -11.73
CA ALA A 315 -13.32 -4.52 -11.31
C ALA A 315 -12.32 -5.03 -10.25
N LEU A 316 -12.79 -5.75 -9.23
CA LEU A 316 -11.91 -6.32 -8.22
C LEU A 316 -10.98 -7.40 -8.80
N SER A 317 -11.45 -8.17 -9.81
CA SER A 317 -10.59 -9.15 -10.51
C SER A 317 -9.41 -8.46 -11.19
N MET A 318 -9.67 -7.37 -11.93
CA MET A 318 -8.60 -6.58 -12.58
C MET A 318 -7.62 -5.99 -11.56
N VAL A 319 -8.10 -5.48 -10.43
CA VAL A 319 -7.26 -5.00 -9.32
C VAL A 319 -6.34 -6.13 -8.83
N CYS A 320 -6.88 -7.32 -8.56
CA CYS A 320 -6.09 -8.44 -8.08
C CYS A 320 -5.02 -8.88 -9.09
N VAL A 321 -5.34 -8.91 -10.38
CA VAL A 321 -4.37 -9.25 -11.45
C VAL A 321 -3.24 -8.21 -11.49
N GLN A 322 -3.57 -6.91 -11.41
CA GLN A 322 -2.57 -5.84 -11.38
C GLN A 322 -1.63 -5.98 -10.18
N VAL A 323 -2.18 -6.25 -8.99
CA VAL A 323 -1.38 -6.42 -7.76
C VAL A 323 -0.44 -7.63 -7.85
N ILE A 324 -0.87 -8.73 -8.48
CA ILE A 324 0.00 -9.89 -8.72
C ILE A 324 1.16 -9.51 -9.64
N GLY A 325 0.90 -8.74 -10.71
CA GLY A 325 1.94 -8.21 -11.59
C GLY A 325 2.92 -7.29 -10.87
N ASN A 326 2.40 -6.36 -10.05
CA ASN A 326 3.21 -5.47 -9.23
C ASN A 326 4.12 -6.23 -8.26
N SER A 327 3.60 -7.31 -7.63
CA SER A 327 4.40 -8.14 -6.73
C SER A 327 5.55 -8.82 -7.45
N THR A 328 5.35 -9.30 -8.68
CA THR A 328 6.44 -9.85 -9.50
C THR A 328 7.53 -8.82 -9.80
N THR A 329 7.13 -7.57 -10.08
CA THR A 329 8.08 -6.46 -10.25
C THR A 329 8.87 -6.21 -8.96
N VAL A 330 8.21 -6.25 -7.80
CA VAL A 330 8.86 -6.06 -6.49
C VAL A 330 9.82 -7.20 -6.19
N ASP A 331 9.45 -8.46 -6.47
CA ASP A 331 10.31 -9.64 -6.28
C ASP A 331 11.61 -9.53 -7.08
N LEU A 332 11.50 -9.16 -8.38
CA LEU A 332 12.65 -8.96 -9.25
C LEU A 332 13.51 -7.77 -8.82
N ALA A 333 12.88 -6.66 -8.45
CA ALA A 333 13.59 -5.47 -7.98
C ALA A 333 14.28 -5.69 -6.63
N GLY A 334 13.67 -6.48 -5.74
CA GLY A 334 14.24 -6.88 -4.45
C GLY A 334 15.44 -7.83 -4.59
N SER A 335 15.43 -8.70 -5.59
CA SER A 335 16.54 -9.63 -5.87
C SER A 335 17.77 -8.95 -6.48
N ASN A 336 17.69 -7.67 -6.80
CA ASN A 336 18.77 -6.90 -7.44
C ASN A 336 19.45 -5.97 -6.44
N GLY A 337 20.50 -5.33 -6.92
CA GLY A 337 21.39 -4.48 -6.14
C GLY A 337 22.76 -5.13 -5.99
N HIS A 338 23.75 -4.32 -5.65
CA HIS A 338 25.13 -4.78 -5.50
C HIS A 338 25.70 -4.21 -4.21
N PHE A 339 26.36 -5.10 -3.45
CA PHE A 339 27.08 -4.74 -2.22
C PHE A 339 26.19 -3.99 -1.21
N GLN A 340 26.45 -2.72 -0.92
CA GLN A 340 25.82 -1.97 0.15
C GLN A 340 24.57 -1.18 -0.27
N LEU A 341 24.08 -1.34 -1.53
CA LEU A 341 22.93 -0.57 -1.99
C LEU A 341 22.07 -1.30 -3.01
N ASN A 342 20.80 -1.48 -2.70
CA ASN A 342 19.79 -1.77 -3.72
C ASN A 342 19.45 -0.48 -4.49
N THR A 343 19.44 -0.54 -5.82
CA THR A 343 19.21 0.60 -6.72
C THR A 343 17.89 0.47 -7.50
N TYR A 344 16.87 -0.15 -6.90
CA TYR A 344 15.52 -0.31 -7.47
C TYR A 344 14.43 0.27 -6.55
N LYS A 345 14.84 1.11 -5.58
CA LYS A 345 13.94 1.62 -4.52
C LYS A 345 12.69 2.35 -5.04
N PRO A 346 12.78 3.28 -6.03
CA PRO A 346 11.58 3.98 -6.50
C PRO A 346 10.52 3.04 -7.10
N VAL A 347 10.94 2.04 -7.89
CA VAL A 347 9.99 1.10 -8.49
C VAL A 347 9.39 0.13 -7.47
N ILE A 348 10.15 -0.28 -6.46
CA ILE A 348 9.63 -1.08 -5.33
C ILE A 348 8.53 -0.29 -4.61
N ALA A 349 8.82 0.94 -4.19
CA ALA A 349 7.87 1.77 -3.47
C ALA A 349 6.61 2.06 -4.28
N PHE A 350 6.76 2.43 -5.56
CA PHE A 350 5.65 2.73 -6.45
C PHE A 350 4.68 1.55 -6.57
N ASN A 351 5.19 0.34 -6.87
CA ASN A 351 4.36 -0.83 -7.07
C ASN A 351 3.64 -1.27 -5.79
N ILE A 352 4.29 -1.17 -4.62
CA ILE A 352 3.64 -1.52 -3.34
C ILE A 352 2.56 -0.49 -2.98
N ILE A 353 2.85 0.81 -3.09
CA ILE A 353 1.88 1.88 -2.80
C ILE A 353 0.67 1.76 -3.74
N GLN A 354 0.89 1.55 -5.04
CA GLN A 354 -0.19 1.31 -5.99
C GLN A 354 -1.03 0.10 -5.58
N SER A 355 -0.39 -1.01 -5.21
CA SER A 355 -1.08 -2.24 -4.78
C SER A 355 -1.93 -2.03 -3.54
N VAL A 356 -1.42 -1.33 -2.53
CA VAL A 356 -2.17 -1.00 -1.30
C VAL A 356 -3.38 -0.13 -1.62
N ASN A 357 -3.22 0.91 -2.44
CA ASN A 357 -4.32 1.79 -2.85
C ASN A 357 -5.39 1.02 -3.64
N LEU A 358 -4.99 0.27 -4.67
CA LEU A 358 -5.92 -0.50 -5.51
C LEU A 358 -6.69 -1.53 -4.70
N LEU A 359 -6.02 -2.31 -3.84
CA LEU A 359 -6.70 -3.30 -2.98
C LEU A 359 -7.64 -2.63 -2.00
N SER A 360 -7.21 -1.56 -1.35
CA SER A 360 -8.04 -0.82 -0.40
C SER A 360 -9.33 -0.31 -1.04
N ASP A 361 -9.22 0.34 -2.20
CA ASP A 361 -10.34 0.96 -2.89
C ASP A 361 -11.23 -0.11 -3.55
N GLY A 362 -10.64 -1.13 -4.17
CA GLY A 362 -11.37 -2.25 -4.79
C GLY A 362 -12.17 -3.06 -3.75
N ILE A 363 -11.56 -3.39 -2.60
CA ILE A 363 -12.21 -4.07 -1.48
C ILE A 363 -13.38 -3.24 -0.94
N LYS A 364 -13.17 -1.93 -0.74
CA LYS A 364 -14.21 -1.03 -0.26
C LYS A 364 -15.39 -0.94 -1.24
N SER A 365 -15.11 -0.80 -2.54
CA SER A 365 -16.11 -0.75 -3.59
C SER A 365 -16.92 -2.05 -3.67
N PHE A 366 -16.25 -3.20 -3.75
CA PHE A 366 -16.88 -4.51 -3.77
C PHE A 366 -17.74 -4.76 -2.53
N ASN A 367 -17.23 -4.44 -1.33
CA ASN A 367 -17.98 -4.60 -0.09
C ASN A 367 -19.27 -3.80 -0.09
N ASN A 368 -19.21 -2.53 -0.49
CA ASN A 368 -20.35 -1.63 -0.43
C ASN A 368 -21.38 -1.87 -1.54
N ASN A 369 -20.91 -2.16 -2.76
CA ASN A 369 -21.75 -2.19 -3.95
C ASN A 369 -22.10 -3.60 -4.42
N CYS A 370 -21.48 -4.65 -3.83
CA CYS A 370 -21.80 -6.04 -4.15
C CYS A 370 -22.14 -6.85 -2.91
N LEU A 371 -21.18 -7.09 -2.00
CA LEU A 371 -21.34 -8.05 -0.91
C LEU A 371 -22.48 -7.70 0.05
N LYS A 372 -22.63 -6.43 0.44
CA LYS A 372 -23.72 -6.00 1.34
C LYS A 372 -25.10 -6.31 0.77
N GLY A 373 -25.30 -6.08 -0.52
CA GLY A 373 -26.54 -6.31 -1.23
C GLY A 373 -26.76 -7.73 -1.71
N LEU A 374 -25.76 -8.60 -1.60
CA LEU A 374 -25.82 -9.99 -2.05
C LEU A 374 -26.90 -10.78 -1.29
N LYS A 375 -27.75 -11.53 -2.03
CA LYS A 375 -28.83 -12.34 -1.49
C LYS A 375 -28.74 -13.79 -2.01
N ALA A 376 -29.27 -14.73 -1.23
CA ALA A 376 -29.46 -16.10 -1.67
C ALA A 376 -30.77 -16.23 -2.49
N ASN A 377 -30.73 -16.91 -3.61
CA ASN A 377 -31.90 -17.32 -4.37
C ASN A 377 -32.39 -18.68 -3.86
N LYS A 378 -33.22 -18.64 -2.83
CA LYS A 378 -33.68 -19.86 -2.15
C LYS A 378 -34.48 -20.80 -3.05
N GLU A 379 -35.23 -20.26 -4.00
CA GLU A 379 -36.01 -21.05 -4.94
C GLU A 379 -35.09 -21.90 -5.84
N ILE A 380 -34.13 -21.30 -6.47
CA ILE A 380 -33.17 -22.01 -7.33
C ILE A 380 -32.31 -22.99 -6.51
N ILE A 381 -31.85 -22.59 -5.32
CA ILE A 381 -31.08 -23.47 -4.41
C ILE A 381 -31.90 -24.72 -4.06
N ASN A 382 -33.19 -24.57 -3.70
CA ASN A 382 -34.07 -25.69 -3.40
C ASN A 382 -34.31 -26.57 -4.62
N ASN A 383 -34.51 -25.99 -5.81
CA ASN A 383 -34.70 -26.75 -7.06
C ASN A 383 -33.44 -27.59 -7.36
N HIS A 384 -32.25 -27.04 -7.25
CA HIS A 384 -31.02 -27.80 -7.44
C HIS A 384 -30.87 -28.92 -6.38
N LEU A 385 -31.18 -28.66 -5.13
CA LEU A 385 -31.13 -29.64 -4.05
C LEU A 385 -32.09 -30.82 -4.33
N ASN A 386 -33.35 -30.54 -4.66
CA ASN A 386 -34.35 -31.54 -4.87
C ASN A 386 -34.12 -32.41 -6.14
N ASN A 387 -33.47 -31.86 -7.14
CA ASN A 387 -33.15 -32.57 -8.38
C ASN A 387 -31.82 -33.34 -8.31
N SER A 388 -31.04 -33.19 -7.25
CA SER A 388 -29.74 -33.85 -7.11
C SER A 388 -29.87 -35.24 -6.51
N LEU A 389 -29.16 -36.21 -7.08
CA LEU A 389 -29.07 -37.58 -6.57
C LEU A 389 -28.23 -37.68 -5.31
N MET A 390 -27.46 -36.61 -4.94
CA MET A 390 -26.54 -36.64 -3.80
C MET A 390 -27.24 -36.69 -2.42
N LEU A 391 -28.54 -36.44 -2.35
CA LEU A 391 -29.34 -36.66 -1.13
C LEU A 391 -29.31 -38.12 -0.66
N VAL A 392 -29.17 -39.06 -1.60
CA VAL A 392 -29.10 -40.51 -1.29
C VAL A 392 -27.82 -40.87 -0.50
N THR A 393 -26.75 -40.09 -0.57
CA THR A 393 -25.51 -40.34 0.17
C THR A 393 -25.71 -40.30 1.68
N ALA A 394 -26.74 -39.61 2.18
CA ALA A 394 -27.11 -39.60 3.61
C ALA A 394 -27.74 -40.93 4.11
N LEU A 395 -28.19 -41.80 3.17
CA LEU A 395 -28.80 -43.09 3.48
C LEU A 395 -27.78 -44.23 3.61
N ASN A 396 -26.51 -43.99 3.28
CA ASN A 396 -25.42 -44.98 3.37
C ASN A 396 -24.72 -45.01 4.73
N LYS A 397 -25.39 -44.61 5.82
CA LYS A 397 -24.87 -44.69 7.18
C LYS A 397 -25.70 -45.70 8.00
#